data_aa678483f4602595a334bc8453967b57
#
_entry.id   aa678483f4602595a334bc8453967b57
#
_cell.length_a   1.000
_cell.length_b   1.000
_cell.length_c   1.000
_cell.angle_alpha   90.00
_cell.angle_beta   90.00
_cell.angle_gamma   90.00
#
_symmetry.space_group_name_H-M   'P 1'
#
loop_
_entity.id
_entity.type
_entity.pdbx_description
1 polymer ?
#
loop_
_entity_poly.entity_id
_entity_poly.type
_entity_poly.pdbx_seq_one_letter_code
_entity_poly.pdbx_strand_id
1 'polypeptide(L)'
;MKAPQAIGLKQTIFLAIFGVALLAIAFLVGCTRKPVVAPPPIIEKPKPPTAIPMWLGSAERNFYGTGPWKHGELKIVWEVVTGFMSGRLHKDPWGGTSWPGQASIRDDRVYFPSADGNVYCLNRNDGSVIWKFKGRDSMKATPVILDDKILASGLDHHLYCLNPKDGSLIWDHETGFEIDGSTIVVGDRIYFGCEDHNFYCLNLADGSLIYKVLVGSVEGSITIKDGRVYLGTEEGDLYCIDPADGKFIWKAKIGADSDSTPAVVNGFVYTAAEDGVVRCYRQDTGELVWNYVTEGGHLGRASEHIGIWASPIFFNGKIYIGASDGYLHCLSADKGELVWRFKARGPIWGTSPVVDGRVVFGDKAGYIHVISADDGKQFSEIKIGDNINSTPAVLDGRIYIGAFNGKLYCLDFDESPPKPEPEPSPEPLPTRHRKRR
;
A
#
# COMPACT_ATOMS: atom_id res chain seq x y z
N MET A 1 36.26 50.40 48.58
CA MET A 1 37.22 51.43 48.20
C MET A 1 37.22 51.63 46.73
N LYS A 2 36.76 52.77 46.27
CA LYS A 2 37.09 53.53 45.08
C LYS A 2 37.04 52.89 43.70
N ALA A 3 35.97 53.21 42.98
CA ALA A 3 36.04 53.66 41.56
C ALA A 3 36.84 55.04 41.58
N PRO A 4 37.17 55.68 40.43
CA PRO A 4 36.43 55.85 39.19
C PRO A 4 37.24 56.22 37.92
N GLN A 5 36.48 56.62 36.90
CA GLN A 5 36.62 57.65 35.83
C GLN A 5 37.32 57.26 34.56
N ALA A 6 36.72 57.29 33.41
CA ALA A 6 35.99 58.25 32.54
C ALA A 6 36.86 59.30 31.83
N ILE A 7 36.44 59.63 30.57
CA ILE A 7 36.77 60.83 29.73
C ILE A 7 37.93 60.55 28.74
N GLY A 8 37.80 60.80 27.40
CA GLY A 8 37.09 61.85 26.74
C GLY A 8 37.23 61.86 25.20
N LEU A 9 36.28 62.48 24.71
CA LEU A 9 35.93 63.06 23.42
C LEU A 9 37.00 63.97 22.82
N LYS A 10 37.12 63.99 21.46
CA LYS A 10 37.26 65.19 20.60
C LYS A 10 37.54 64.70 19.15
N GLN A 11 36.62 64.85 18.18
CA GLN A 11 36.35 65.96 17.30
C GLN A 11 37.60 66.69 16.70
N THR A 12 37.63 66.69 15.33
CA THR A 12 37.92 67.85 14.49
C THR A 12 37.89 67.35 13.02
N ILE A 13 37.03 67.71 12.22
CA ILE A 13 36.56 68.71 11.20
C ILE A 13 37.72 69.36 10.40
N PHE A 14 37.40 69.61 9.11
CA PHE A 14 37.97 70.48 8.03
C PHE A 14 38.86 69.74 7.02
N LEU A 15 38.78 70.00 5.66
CA LEU A 15 38.17 71.05 4.81
C LEU A 15 38.07 70.52 3.37
N ALA A 16 37.15 71.04 2.61
CA ALA A 16 36.93 70.90 1.20
C ALA A 16 37.98 71.68 0.39
N ILE A 17 38.30 71.23 -0.84
CA ILE A 17 38.72 72.12 -1.93
C ILE A 17 38.12 71.66 -3.27
N PHE A 18 37.53 72.64 -3.92
CA PHE A 18 36.93 72.67 -5.24
C PHE A 18 37.89 72.33 -6.38
N GLY A 19 37.39 71.73 -7.44
CA GLY A 19 38.02 71.66 -8.74
C GLY A 19 37.00 71.36 -9.83
N VAL A 20 36.67 72.45 -10.53
CA VAL A 20 35.70 72.53 -11.65
C VAL A 20 36.35 72.02 -12.93
N ALA A 21 35.49 71.47 -13.79
CA ALA A 21 35.47 71.50 -15.26
C ALA A 21 35.79 70.17 -15.96
N LEU A 22 34.92 69.60 -16.71
CA LEU A 22 34.49 69.93 -18.07
C LEU A 22 33.46 68.88 -18.55
N LEU A 23 32.38 69.36 -19.12
CA LEU A 23 31.41 68.58 -19.87
C LEU A 23 32.08 67.80 -21.05
N ALA A 24 31.83 66.54 -21.15
CA ALA A 24 31.83 65.81 -22.39
C ALA A 24 30.56 64.93 -22.42
N ILE A 25 29.59 65.38 -23.20
CA ILE A 25 28.38 64.63 -23.55
C ILE A 25 28.79 63.55 -24.53
N ALA A 26 28.85 62.31 -24.06
CA ALA A 26 28.88 61.16 -24.93
C ALA A 26 27.53 60.44 -24.80
N PHE A 27 26.69 60.52 -25.82
CA PHE A 27 25.52 59.68 -26.01
C PHE A 27 25.98 58.24 -26.11
N LEU A 28 25.95 57.51 -25.01
CA LEU A 28 26.02 56.07 -25.01
C LEU A 28 24.57 55.53 -24.96
N VAL A 29 24.08 55.09 -26.15
CA VAL A 29 22.91 54.24 -26.26
C VAL A 29 23.15 52.98 -25.41
N GLY A 30 22.67 52.99 -24.18
CA GLY A 30 22.72 51.86 -23.28
C GLY A 30 21.74 50.79 -23.75
N CYS A 31 22.20 49.83 -24.54
CA CYS A 31 21.53 48.55 -24.65
C CYS A 31 21.53 47.88 -23.28
N THR A 32 20.50 48.10 -22.47
CA THR A 32 20.24 47.28 -21.28
C THR A 32 19.86 45.89 -21.74
N ARG A 33 20.83 44.98 -21.84
CA ARG A 33 20.55 43.54 -21.92
C ARG A 33 19.80 43.20 -20.63
N LYS A 34 18.50 42.85 -20.74
CA LYS A 34 17.76 42.23 -19.68
C LYS A 34 18.58 41.02 -19.18
N PRO A 35 18.77 40.82 -17.87
CA PRO A 35 19.44 39.61 -17.40
C PRO A 35 18.65 38.41 -17.91
N VAL A 36 19.35 37.51 -18.63
CA VAL A 36 18.81 36.21 -19.02
C VAL A 36 18.62 35.44 -17.69
N VAL A 37 17.38 35.39 -17.24
CA VAL A 37 17.02 34.52 -16.14
C VAL A 37 17.24 33.08 -16.64
N ALA A 38 18.20 32.40 -16.06
CA ALA A 38 18.40 30.97 -16.36
C ALA A 38 17.06 30.25 -16.14
N PRO A 39 16.66 29.36 -17.07
CA PRO A 39 15.46 28.56 -16.84
C PRO A 39 15.62 27.83 -15.52
N PRO A 40 14.52 27.69 -14.72
CA PRO A 40 14.57 26.93 -13.49
C PRO A 40 15.13 25.53 -13.79
N PRO A 41 15.92 24.94 -12.89
CA PRO A 41 16.45 23.59 -13.09
C PRO A 41 15.27 22.67 -13.40
N ILE A 42 15.41 21.88 -14.45
CA ILE A 42 14.45 20.83 -14.79
C ILE A 42 14.54 19.86 -13.62
N ILE A 43 13.54 19.91 -12.74
CA ILE A 43 13.36 18.88 -11.71
C ILE A 43 12.95 17.63 -12.51
N GLU A 44 13.92 16.76 -12.77
CA GLU A 44 13.60 15.44 -13.33
C GLU A 44 12.59 14.81 -12.37
N LYS A 45 11.43 14.42 -12.89
CA LYS A 45 10.49 13.61 -12.13
C LYS A 45 11.24 12.38 -11.65
N PRO A 46 11.20 12.04 -10.35
CA PRO A 46 11.86 10.84 -9.87
C PRO A 46 11.43 9.68 -10.76
N LYS A 47 12.40 8.89 -11.22
CA LYS A 47 12.08 7.66 -11.97
C LYS A 47 11.13 6.82 -11.13
N PRO A 48 10.03 6.30 -11.71
CA PRO A 48 9.15 5.42 -10.98
C PRO A 48 9.97 4.25 -10.40
N PRO A 49 9.67 3.79 -9.19
CA PRO A 49 10.33 2.63 -8.62
C PRO A 49 10.21 1.43 -9.57
N THR A 50 11.30 0.70 -9.73
CA THR A 50 11.38 -0.50 -10.57
C THR A 50 11.15 -1.80 -9.80
N ALA A 51 10.68 -1.69 -8.56
CA ALA A 51 10.49 -2.81 -7.64
C ALA A 51 9.28 -2.57 -6.72
N ILE A 52 8.65 -3.65 -6.27
CA ILE A 52 7.72 -3.67 -5.14
C ILE A 52 8.42 -4.48 -4.03
N PRO A 53 9.28 -3.84 -3.22
CA PRO A 53 10.19 -4.56 -2.33
C PRO A 53 9.52 -5.05 -1.03
N MET A 54 8.30 -4.64 -0.75
CA MET A 54 7.50 -5.01 0.42
C MET A 54 6.02 -4.73 0.17
N TRP A 55 5.16 -5.09 1.10
CA TRP A 55 3.72 -4.88 1.00
C TRP A 55 3.39 -3.39 0.79
N LEU A 56 2.58 -3.10 -0.22
CA LEU A 56 2.28 -1.75 -0.72
C LEU A 56 3.54 -0.91 -0.97
N GLY A 57 4.66 -1.56 -1.30
CA GLY A 57 5.87 -1.01 -1.91
C GLY A 57 6.79 -0.20 -1.02
N SER A 58 6.37 0.27 0.15
CA SER A 58 7.16 1.13 1.03
C SER A 58 6.75 0.99 2.50
N ALA A 59 7.57 1.48 3.42
CA ALA A 59 7.24 1.57 4.85
C ALA A 59 6.03 2.48 5.10
N GLU A 60 5.79 3.45 4.22
CA GLU A 60 4.64 4.36 4.26
C GLU A 60 3.38 3.75 3.62
N ARG A 61 3.47 2.56 3.03
CA ARG A 61 2.38 1.83 2.36
C ARG A 61 1.66 2.65 1.28
N ASN A 62 2.42 3.40 0.49
CA ASN A 62 1.90 4.38 -0.46
C ASN A 62 2.43 4.23 -1.90
N PHE A 63 3.17 3.18 -2.20
CA PHE A 63 3.59 2.82 -3.56
C PHE A 63 2.88 1.54 -4.01
N TYR A 64 1.92 1.67 -4.91
CA TYR A 64 1.03 0.58 -5.27
C TYR A 64 1.45 -0.15 -6.55
N GLY A 65 2.44 0.35 -7.28
CA GLY A 65 2.94 -0.27 -8.50
C GLY A 65 3.16 0.72 -9.65
N THR A 66 3.44 0.18 -10.83
CA THR A 66 3.68 0.97 -12.05
C THR A 66 2.92 0.41 -13.25
N GLY A 67 2.50 1.32 -14.17
CA GLY A 67 2.17 1.02 -15.55
C GLY A 67 3.42 0.97 -16.43
N PRO A 68 3.31 1.20 -17.74
CA PRO A 68 2.05 1.57 -18.41
C PRO A 68 1.07 0.40 -18.56
N TRP A 69 -0.21 0.71 -18.52
CA TRP A 69 -1.25 -0.26 -18.79
C TRP A 69 -1.39 -0.48 -20.31
N LYS A 70 -1.47 -1.74 -20.70
CA LYS A 70 -1.87 -2.12 -22.05
C LYS A 70 -3.39 -2.04 -22.22
N HIS A 71 -3.87 -2.22 -23.42
CA HIS A 71 -5.28 -2.28 -23.78
C HIS A 71 -5.69 -3.73 -24.10
N GLY A 72 -6.97 -4.02 -24.05
CA GLY A 72 -7.51 -5.35 -24.37
C GLY A 72 -8.09 -6.05 -23.15
N GLU A 73 -8.21 -7.37 -23.26
CA GLU A 73 -8.72 -8.23 -22.20
C GLU A 73 -7.58 -8.80 -21.36
N LEU A 74 -7.81 -9.01 -20.06
CA LEU A 74 -6.87 -9.70 -19.18
C LEU A 74 -6.71 -11.15 -19.61
N LYS A 75 -5.45 -11.63 -19.63
CA LYS A 75 -5.09 -13.01 -19.87
C LYS A 75 -4.04 -13.50 -18.89
N ILE A 76 -3.98 -14.79 -18.68
CA ILE A 76 -2.92 -15.45 -17.92
C ILE A 76 -1.67 -15.51 -18.81
N VAL A 77 -0.56 -14.94 -18.33
CA VAL A 77 0.75 -15.05 -18.97
C VAL A 77 1.42 -16.34 -18.55
N TRP A 78 1.42 -16.61 -17.25
CA TRP A 78 1.87 -17.87 -16.68
C TRP A 78 1.13 -18.16 -15.36
N GLU A 79 1.10 -19.41 -14.98
CA GLU A 79 0.61 -19.89 -13.69
C GLU A 79 1.59 -20.90 -13.09
N VAL A 80 1.68 -20.92 -11.76
CA VAL A 80 2.50 -21.87 -11.00
C VAL A 80 1.61 -22.58 -10.00
N VAL A 81 1.61 -23.90 -10.04
CA VAL A 81 0.89 -24.71 -9.06
C VAL A 81 1.71 -24.77 -7.77
N THR A 82 1.10 -24.41 -6.65
CA THR A 82 1.61 -24.59 -5.30
C THR A 82 0.88 -25.73 -4.60
N GLY A 83 1.16 -25.94 -3.32
CA GLY A 83 0.36 -26.82 -2.47
C GLY A 83 -0.79 -26.08 -1.80
N PHE A 84 -1.38 -26.76 -0.84
CA PHE A 84 -2.41 -26.24 0.05
C PHE A 84 -1.93 -26.26 1.49
N MET A 85 -2.50 -25.41 2.34
CA MET A 85 -2.28 -25.44 3.77
C MET A 85 -2.62 -26.82 4.33
N SER A 86 -1.67 -27.47 4.99
CA SER A 86 -1.86 -28.78 5.58
C SER A 86 -2.29 -28.62 7.04
N GLY A 87 -3.58 -28.83 7.28
CA GLY A 87 -4.08 -29.14 8.62
C GLY A 87 -4.38 -27.95 9.50
N ARG A 88 -5.27 -28.05 10.26
CA ARG A 88 -5.66 -27.84 11.63
C ARG A 88 -7.02 -27.20 11.86
N LEU A 89 -7.47 -26.18 11.16
CA LEU A 89 -8.66 -25.43 11.61
C LEU A 89 -9.66 -25.07 10.51
N HIS A 90 -9.33 -25.21 9.22
CA HIS A 90 -10.21 -24.77 8.15
C HIS A 90 -10.87 -25.95 7.44
N LYS A 91 -12.20 -25.91 7.30
CA LYS A 91 -12.97 -26.85 6.49
C LYS A 91 -12.64 -26.75 4.99
N ASP A 92 -12.15 -25.58 4.57
CA ASP A 92 -11.74 -25.29 3.20
C ASP A 92 -10.22 -25.19 3.12
N PRO A 93 -9.55 -25.93 2.23
CA PRO A 93 -8.12 -25.86 2.09
C PRO A 93 -7.72 -24.53 1.45
N TRP A 94 -6.83 -23.80 2.11
CA TRP A 94 -6.21 -22.59 1.54
C TRP A 94 -5.02 -22.98 0.68
N GLY A 95 -4.91 -22.35 -0.50
CA GLY A 95 -3.80 -22.54 -1.42
C GLY A 95 -3.31 -21.21 -1.97
N GLY A 96 -2.21 -21.22 -2.71
CA GLY A 96 -1.64 -20.01 -3.29
C GLY A 96 -1.26 -18.99 -2.24
N THR A 97 -1.47 -17.70 -2.53
CA THR A 97 -1.26 -16.60 -1.58
C THR A 97 -2.59 -16.21 -0.97
N SER A 98 -2.66 -16.20 0.36
CA SER A 98 -3.83 -15.78 1.12
C SER A 98 -3.69 -14.32 1.61
N TRP A 99 -4.78 -13.78 2.17
CA TRP A 99 -4.78 -12.50 2.86
C TRP A 99 -3.78 -12.51 4.05
N PRO A 100 -3.06 -11.40 4.33
CA PRO A 100 -2.97 -10.16 3.56
C PRO A 100 -1.93 -10.19 2.42
N GLY A 101 -1.30 -11.33 2.14
CA GLY A 101 -0.12 -11.48 1.30
C GLY A 101 -0.22 -10.83 -0.08
N GLN A 102 0.89 -10.29 -0.50
CA GLN A 102 1.15 -9.72 -1.82
C GLN A 102 2.46 -10.30 -2.35
N ALA A 103 2.62 -10.37 -3.67
CA ALA A 103 3.92 -10.64 -4.25
C ALA A 103 4.87 -9.46 -4.06
N SER A 104 6.12 -9.72 -3.71
CA SER A 104 7.20 -8.74 -3.82
C SER A 104 7.98 -8.95 -5.09
N ILE A 105 8.42 -7.88 -5.73
CA ILE A 105 9.03 -7.92 -7.06
C ILE A 105 10.29 -7.08 -7.06
N ARG A 106 11.39 -7.66 -7.58
CA ARG A 106 12.62 -6.92 -7.87
C ARG A 106 13.31 -7.53 -9.08
N ASP A 107 13.66 -6.69 -10.02
CA ASP A 107 14.34 -7.06 -11.26
C ASP A 107 13.56 -8.14 -12.05
N ASP A 108 14.17 -9.28 -12.29
CA ASP A 108 13.60 -10.45 -12.98
C ASP A 108 12.95 -11.47 -12.03
N ARG A 109 12.77 -11.16 -10.75
CA ARG A 109 12.29 -12.08 -9.73
C ARG A 109 10.99 -11.60 -9.08
N VAL A 110 10.11 -12.57 -8.83
CA VAL A 110 8.88 -12.41 -8.05
C VAL A 110 8.95 -13.35 -6.85
N TYR A 111 8.61 -12.82 -5.68
CA TYR A 111 8.60 -13.57 -4.43
C TYR A 111 7.18 -13.65 -3.90
N PHE A 112 6.68 -14.86 -3.77
CA PHE A 112 5.34 -15.11 -3.25
C PHE A 112 5.40 -15.84 -1.91
N PRO A 113 4.67 -15.36 -0.89
CA PRO A 113 4.34 -16.16 0.27
C PRO A 113 3.21 -17.12 -0.12
N SER A 114 3.25 -18.36 0.34
CA SER A 114 2.26 -19.35 -0.03
C SER A 114 1.69 -20.10 1.18
N ALA A 115 0.40 -20.34 1.14
CA ALA A 115 -0.33 -21.07 2.17
C ALA A 115 0.16 -22.52 2.34
N ASP A 116 0.85 -23.08 1.37
CA ASP A 116 1.50 -24.40 1.48
C ASP A 116 2.77 -24.40 2.35
N GLY A 117 3.09 -23.26 2.96
CA GLY A 117 4.23 -23.05 3.85
C GLY A 117 5.55 -22.79 3.12
N ASN A 118 5.52 -22.44 1.85
CA ASN A 118 6.71 -22.05 1.10
C ASN A 118 6.72 -20.54 0.81
N VAL A 119 7.93 -19.98 0.77
CA VAL A 119 8.21 -18.75 0.04
C VAL A 119 8.79 -19.15 -1.31
N TYR A 120 8.15 -18.74 -2.39
CA TYR A 120 8.59 -19.01 -3.76
C TYR A 120 9.34 -17.82 -4.33
N CYS A 121 10.53 -18.06 -4.91
CA CYS A 121 11.20 -17.14 -5.80
C CYS A 121 11.03 -17.66 -7.24
N LEU A 122 10.36 -16.87 -8.06
CA LEU A 122 10.02 -17.23 -9.44
C LEU A 122 10.69 -16.27 -10.41
N ASN A 123 11.01 -16.77 -11.60
CA ASN A 123 11.36 -15.92 -12.73
C ASN A 123 10.11 -15.11 -13.17
N ARG A 124 10.26 -13.80 -13.21
CA ARG A 124 9.17 -12.88 -13.54
C ARG A 124 8.58 -13.07 -14.94
N ASN A 125 9.38 -13.57 -15.90
CA ASN A 125 8.97 -13.66 -17.29
C ASN A 125 8.14 -14.90 -17.61
N ASP A 126 8.47 -16.04 -17.01
CA ASP A 126 7.90 -17.35 -17.35
C ASP A 126 7.33 -18.14 -16.16
N GLY A 127 7.47 -17.62 -14.93
CA GLY A 127 6.99 -18.27 -13.72
C GLY A 127 7.83 -19.46 -13.25
N SER A 128 8.96 -19.77 -13.91
CA SER A 128 9.80 -20.89 -13.48
C SER A 128 10.34 -20.68 -12.08
N VAL A 129 10.36 -21.75 -11.27
CA VAL A 129 10.84 -21.69 -9.88
C VAL A 129 12.36 -21.59 -9.88
N ILE A 130 12.91 -20.51 -9.34
CA ILE A 130 14.34 -20.32 -9.14
C ILE A 130 14.76 -21.03 -7.85
N TRP A 131 14.05 -20.78 -6.76
CA TRP A 131 14.19 -21.46 -5.49
C TRP A 131 12.89 -21.37 -4.68
N LYS A 132 12.78 -22.19 -3.66
CA LYS A 132 11.75 -22.09 -2.63
C LYS A 132 12.32 -22.37 -1.26
N PHE A 133 11.86 -21.64 -0.27
CA PHE A 133 12.13 -21.87 1.15
C PHE A 133 10.90 -22.46 1.81
N LYS A 134 11.08 -23.51 2.60
CA LYS A 134 10.00 -24.16 3.37
C LYS A 134 10.04 -23.68 4.82
N GLY A 135 9.02 -22.91 5.23
CA GLY A 135 8.70 -22.63 6.64
C GLY A 135 8.06 -23.84 7.32
N ARG A 136 7.71 -23.68 8.58
CA ARG A 136 7.13 -24.75 9.41
C ARG A 136 5.61 -24.83 9.29
N ASP A 137 4.96 -23.73 8.86
CA ASP A 137 3.52 -23.64 8.57
C ASP A 137 3.28 -22.67 7.41
N SER A 138 2.02 -22.25 7.19
CA SER A 138 1.61 -21.33 6.12
C SER A 138 2.39 -20.00 6.16
N MET A 139 2.90 -19.58 5.00
CA MET A 139 3.54 -18.28 4.83
C MET A 139 2.50 -17.30 4.30
N LYS A 140 2.12 -16.28 5.08
CA LYS A 140 1.07 -15.32 4.73
C LYS A 140 1.62 -13.93 4.41
N ALA A 141 2.57 -13.46 5.21
CA ALA A 141 3.10 -12.10 5.10
C ALA A 141 3.86 -11.87 3.80
N THR A 142 3.69 -10.69 3.22
CA THR A 142 4.46 -10.26 2.04
C THR A 142 5.96 -10.23 2.35
N PRO A 143 6.80 -10.92 1.58
CA PRO A 143 8.25 -10.89 1.79
C PRO A 143 8.82 -9.48 1.62
N VAL A 144 9.76 -9.07 2.48
CA VAL A 144 10.52 -7.83 2.34
C VAL A 144 11.84 -8.11 1.64
N ILE A 145 12.08 -7.46 0.50
CA ILE A 145 13.28 -7.66 -0.32
C ILE A 145 14.28 -6.54 -0.05
N LEU A 146 15.43 -6.89 0.46
CA LEU A 146 16.60 -6.03 0.61
C LEU A 146 17.67 -6.43 -0.41
N ASP A 147 18.78 -5.71 -0.46
CA ASP A 147 19.86 -6.01 -1.43
C ASP A 147 20.52 -7.37 -1.16
N ASP A 148 20.69 -7.71 0.12
CA ASP A 148 21.41 -8.90 0.59
C ASP A 148 20.56 -9.85 1.44
N LYS A 149 19.27 -9.53 1.67
CA LYS A 149 18.36 -10.29 2.55
C LYS A 149 16.94 -10.28 2.05
N ILE A 150 16.18 -11.30 2.42
CA ILE A 150 14.74 -11.35 2.32
C ILE A 150 14.18 -11.69 3.70
N LEU A 151 13.19 -10.92 4.15
CA LEU A 151 12.45 -11.25 5.36
C LEU A 151 11.11 -11.87 4.97
N ALA A 152 10.73 -12.95 5.64
CA ALA A 152 9.47 -13.65 5.43
C ALA A 152 8.93 -14.20 6.74
N SER A 153 7.64 -14.13 6.95
CA SER A 153 6.97 -14.61 8.16
C SER A 153 5.64 -15.28 7.83
N GLY A 154 5.09 -15.99 8.79
CA GLY A 154 3.84 -16.72 8.66
C GLY A 154 3.34 -17.28 9.99
N LEU A 155 2.44 -18.26 9.87
CA LEU A 155 1.70 -18.85 10.99
C LEU A 155 2.53 -19.78 11.87
N ASP A 156 3.80 -19.97 11.58
CA ASP A 156 4.71 -20.83 12.32
C ASP A 156 5.45 -20.10 13.47
N HIS A 157 5.04 -18.88 13.78
CA HIS A 157 5.60 -18.02 14.82
C HIS A 157 7.04 -17.58 14.56
N HIS A 158 7.51 -17.64 13.29
CA HIS A 158 8.89 -17.27 12.95
C HIS A 158 8.94 -16.14 11.94
N LEU A 159 9.89 -15.22 12.17
CA LEU A 159 10.41 -14.33 11.16
C LEU A 159 11.74 -14.88 10.64
N TYR A 160 11.79 -15.20 9.36
CA TYR A 160 12.96 -15.74 8.67
C TYR A 160 13.71 -14.65 7.92
N CYS A 161 15.03 -14.68 7.99
CA CYS A 161 15.91 -13.94 7.11
C CYS A 161 16.60 -14.90 6.15
N LEU A 162 16.38 -14.70 4.86
CA LEU A 162 16.83 -15.59 3.80
C LEU A 162 17.83 -14.90 2.88
N ASN A 163 18.72 -15.69 2.27
CA ASN A 163 19.59 -15.25 1.21
C ASN A 163 18.81 -15.11 -0.11
N PRO A 164 18.79 -13.93 -0.76
CA PRO A 164 18.01 -13.73 -1.99
C PRO A 164 18.51 -14.55 -3.18
N LYS A 165 19.75 -15.07 -3.16
CA LYS A 165 20.32 -15.84 -4.27
C LYS A 165 19.75 -17.25 -4.39
N ASP A 166 19.62 -17.92 -3.25
CA ASP A 166 19.32 -19.36 -3.18
C ASP A 166 18.24 -19.74 -2.16
N GLY A 167 17.69 -18.77 -1.40
CA GLY A 167 16.67 -19.00 -0.39
C GLY A 167 17.20 -19.67 0.89
N SER A 168 18.51 -19.79 1.08
CA SER A 168 19.08 -20.37 2.30
C SER A 168 18.83 -19.49 3.51
N LEU A 169 18.58 -20.10 4.68
CA LEU A 169 18.35 -19.41 5.94
C LEU A 169 19.64 -18.73 6.43
N ILE A 170 19.54 -17.44 6.76
CA ILE A 170 20.61 -16.68 7.39
C ILE A 170 20.44 -16.68 8.91
N TRP A 171 19.25 -16.30 9.37
CA TRP A 171 18.79 -16.35 10.77
C TRP A 171 17.27 -16.44 10.83
N ASP A 172 16.72 -16.86 11.96
CA ASP A 172 15.31 -16.78 12.30
C ASP A 172 15.09 -16.25 13.71
N HIS A 173 13.92 -15.66 13.94
CA HIS A 173 13.47 -15.15 15.23
C HIS A 173 12.10 -15.74 15.56
N GLU A 174 11.99 -16.40 16.71
CA GLU A 174 10.75 -16.99 17.19
C GLU A 174 9.95 -15.97 18.04
N THR A 175 8.67 -15.82 17.74
CA THR A 175 7.70 -15.02 18.51
C THR A 175 6.81 -15.91 19.37
N GLY A 176 5.95 -15.29 20.19
CA GLY A 176 5.04 -16.05 21.03
C GLY A 176 3.82 -16.62 20.29
N PHE A 177 3.49 -16.09 19.10
CA PHE A 177 2.36 -16.51 18.27
C PHE A 177 2.57 -16.10 16.82
N GLU A 178 1.55 -16.16 15.96
CA GLU A 178 1.58 -15.94 14.51
C GLU A 178 2.01 -14.52 14.12
N ILE A 179 2.67 -14.40 12.96
CA ILE A 179 3.05 -13.12 12.36
C ILE A 179 2.35 -13.02 10.99
N ASP A 180 1.12 -12.55 10.99
CA ASP A 180 0.28 -12.44 9.80
C ASP A 180 0.62 -11.18 9.00
N GLY A 181 0.85 -10.08 9.69
CA GLY A 181 1.19 -8.80 9.10
C GLY A 181 2.58 -8.78 8.46
N SER A 182 2.70 -7.97 7.40
CA SER A 182 3.98 -7.80 6.70
C SER A 182 4.91 -6.87 7.46
N THR A 183 6.15 -7.31 7.64
CA THR A 183 7.19 -6.55 8.35
C THR A 183 7.59 -5.27 7.61
N ILE A 184 8.23 -4.34 8.31
CA ILE A 184 8.85 -3.13 7.75
C ILE A 184 10.31 -3.08 8.17
N VAL A 185 11.17 -2.64 7.26
CA VAL A 185 12.59 -2.33 7.55
C VAL A 185 12.83 -0.84 7.38
N VAL A 186 13.36 -0.20 8.42
CA VAL A 186 13.83 1.19 8.39
C VAL A 186 15.23 1.24 9.01
N GLY A 187 16.21 1.58 8.18
CA GLY A 187 17.62 1.55 8.58
C GLY A 187 18.08 0.13 8.93
N ASP A 188 18.56 -0.05 10.14
CA ASP A 188 19.05 -1.31 10.70
C ASP A 188 18.01 -2.06 11.57
N ARG A 189 16.75 -1.62 11.54
CA ARG A 189 15.69 -2.17 12.39
C ARG A 189 14.54 -2.77 11.59
N ILE A 190 13.98 -3.84 12.13
CA ILE A 190 12.76 -4.51 11.64
C ILE A 190 11.64 -4.23 12.62
N TYR A 191 10.45 -3.90 12.09
CA TYR A 191 9.26 -3.61 12.86
C TYR A 191 8.08 -4.45 12.37
N PHE A 192 7.29 -5.02 13.28
CA PHE A 192 6.07 -5.78 12.97
C PHE A 192 5.17 -5.92 14.19
N GLY A 193 3.88 -6.16 13.95
CA GLY A 193 2.93 -6.63 14.94
C GLY A 193 2.88 -8.15 14.97
N CYS A 194 2.48 -8.71 16.09
CA CYS A 194 2.33 -10.15 16.30
C CYS A 194 1.07 -10.43 17.12
N GLU A 195 0.44 -11.56 16.87
CA GLU A 195 -0.75 -11.98 17.61
C GLU A 195 -0.44 -12.43 19.05
N ASP A 196 0.84 -12.49 19.45
CA ASP A 196 1.24 -12.63 20.85
C ASP A 196 1.03 -11.35 21.68
N HIS A 197 0.24 -10.41 21.15
CA HIS A 197 -0.12 -9.11 21.71
C HIS A 197 1.01 -8.09 21.76
N ASN A 198 2.12 -8.28 21.01
CA ASN A 198 3.23 -7.36 21.04
C ASN A 198 3.52 -6.71 19.67
N PHE A 199 3.94 -5.46 19.72
CA PHE A 199 4.68 -4.81 18.67
C PHE A 199 6.17 -5.01 18.87
N TYR A 200 6.89 -5.48 17.85
CA TYR A 200 8.30 -5.86 17.90
C TYR A 200 9.20 -4.87 17.18
N CYS A 201 10.41 -4.68 17.72
CA CYS A 201 11.54 -4.09 17.06
C CYS A 201 12.76 -5.02 17.18
N LEU A 202 13.29 -5.48 16.04
CA LEU A 202 14.45 -6.36 15.97
C LEU A 202 15.59 -5.68 15.23
N ASN A 203 16.82 -6.18 15.46
CA ASN A 203 18.01 -5.83 14.71
C ASN A 203 18.02 -6.59 13.36
N LEU A 204 18.18 -5.88 12.25
CA LEU A 204 18.21 -6.45 10.91
C LEU A 204 19.42 -7.38 10.68
N ALA A 205 20.52 -7.16 11.37
CA ALA A 205 21.75 -7.91 11.14
C ALA A 205 21.64 -9.38 11.55
N ASP A 206 20.97 -9.64 12.69
CA ASP A 206 20.99 -10.95 13.35
C ASP A 206 19.63 -11.38 13.92
N GLY A 207 18.56 -10.58 13.75
CA GLY A 207 17.23 -10.88 14.28
C GLY A 207 17.11 -10.73 15.80
N SER A 208 18.12 -10.20 16.49
CA SER A 208 18.06 -10.02 17.95
C SER A 208 17.02 -8.98 18.36
N LEU A 209 16.33 -9.25 19.48
CA LEU A 209 15.30 -8.35 20.02
C LEU A 209 15.94 -7.05 20.53
N ILE A 210 15.46 -5.90 20.02
CA ILE A 210 15.79 -4.58 20.56
C ILE A 210 14.78 -4.23 21.66
N TYR A 211 13.49 -4.27 21.33
CA TYR A 211 12.41 -4.13 22.30
C TYR A 211 11.12 -4.76 21.75
N LYS A 212 10.16 -5.02 22.65
CA LYS A 212 8.78 -5.30 22.32
C LYS A 212 7.84 -4.59 23.29
N VAL A 213 6.64 -4.24 22.81
CA VAL A 213 5.67 -3.46 23.57
C VAL A 213 4.30 -4.11 23.49
N LEU A 214 3.64 -4.29 24.62
CA LEU A 214 2.28 -4.85 24.70
C LEU A 214 1.27 -3.84 24.13
N VAL A 215 0.59 -4.21 23.03
CA VAL A 215 -0.40 -3.38 22.35
C VAL A 215 -1.75 -4.07 22.22
N GLY A 216 -1.78 -5.38 22.15
CA GLY A 216 -2.90 -6.24 21.80
C GLY A 216 -2.55 -7.10 20.59
N SER A 217 -3.41 -8.05 20.23
CA SER A 217 -3.22 -8.93 19.07
C SER A 217 -3.19 -8.12 17.78
N VAL A 218 -2.16 -8.32 16.95
CA VAL A 218 -1.95 -7.55 15.70
C VAL A 218 -1.85 -8.52 14.54
N GLU A 219 -2.94 -8.69 13.82
CA GLU A 219 -3.02 -9.49 12.59
C GLU A 219 -2.67 -8.66 11.34
N GLY A 220 -3.13 -7.39 11.30
CA GLY A 220 -2.83 -6.48 10.22
C GLY A 220 -1.37 -6.04 10.13
N SER A 221 -0.96 -5.54 8.97
CA SER A 221 0.37 -4.92 8.83
C SER A 221 0.40 -3.54 9.49
N ILE A 222 1.60 -3.09 9.83
CA ILE A 222 1.84 -1.76 10.37
C ILE A 222 2.19 -0.75 9.27
N THR A 223 2.10 0.53 9.58
CA THR A 223 2.58 1.63 8.72
C THR A 223 3.56 2.51 9.49
N ILE A 224 4.66 2.91 8.86
CA ILE A 224 5.61 3.89 9.41
C ILE A 224 5.58 5.14 8.52
N LYS A 225 5.14 6.25 9.10
CA LYS A 225 5.05 7.55 8.43
C LYS A 225 5.48 8.68 9.37
N ASP A 226 6.28 9.63 8.85
CA ASP A 226 6.75 10.80 9.59
C ASP A 226 7.41 10.44 10.95
N GLY A 227 8.21 9.33 10.96
CA GLY A 227 8.88 8.85 12.16
C GLY A 227 7.96 8.26 13.23
N ARG A 228 6.76 7.82 12.88
CA ARG A 228 5.77 7.22 13.79
C ARG A 228 5.22 5.92 13.21
N VAL A 229 4.95 4.96 14.08
CA VAL A 229 4.29 3.69 13.77
C VAL A 229 2.79 3.82 14.02
N TYR A 230 2.00 3.28 13.11
CA TYR A 230 0.54 3.17 13.23
C TYR A 230 0.12 1.72 13.05
N LEU A 231 -0.69 1.19 13.96
CA LEU A 231 -1.22 -0.17 13.91
C LEU A 231 -2.61 -0.25 14.55
N GLY A 232 -3.45 -1.13 14.00
CA GLY A 232 -4.72 -1.56 14.58
C GLY A 232 -4.54 -2.86 15.35
N THR A 233 -5.48 -3.21 16.24
CA THR A 233 -5.50 -4.47 16.98
C THR A 233 -6.87 -5.11 16.95
N GLU A 234 -6.92 -6.43 17.18
CA GLU A 234 -8.18 -7.20 17.33
C GLU A 234 -9.05 -6.70 18.49
N GLU A 235 -8.45 -6.13 19.54
CA GLU A 235 -9.20 -5.52 20.64
C GLU A 235 -9.83 -4.16 20.26
N GLY A 236 -9.70 -3.77 19.00
CA GLY A 236 -10.29 -2.54 18.47
C GLY A 236 -9.61 -1.26 18.95
N ASP A 237 -8.32 -1.29 19.08
CA ASP A 237 -7.47 -0.14 19.39
C ASP A 237 -6.62 0.29 18.19
N LEU A 238 -6.42 1.60 18.04
CA LEU A 238 -5.48 2.20 17.09
C LEU A 238 -4.37 2.88 17.86
N TYR A 239 -3.13 2.51 17.59
CA TYR A 239 -1.96 3.07 18.25
C TYR A 239 -1.14 3.94 17.31
N CYS A 240 -0.57 5.00 17.87
CA CYS A 240 0.57 5.73 17.33
C CYS A 240 1.74 5.59 18.29
N ILE A 241 2.87 5.08 17.78
CA ILE A 241 4.01 4.65 18.61
C ILE A 241 5.30 5.31 18.08
N ASP A 242 6.19 5.71 18.99
CA ASP A 242 7.54 6.14 18.64
C ASP A 242 8.40 4.89 18.31
N PRO A 243 8.91 4.74 17.08
CA PRO A 243 9.73 3.57 16.71
C PRO A 243 11.10 3.56 17.38
N ALA A 244 11.54 4.65 18.02
CA ALA A 244 12.85 4.70 18.68
C ALA A 244 12.90 3.82 19.94
N ASP A 245 11.79 3.82 20.73
CA ASP A 245 11.73 3.17 22.04
C ASP A 245 10.40 2.48 22.35
N GLY A 246 9.45 2.47 21.41
CA GLY A 246 8.14 1.82 21.56
C GLY A 246 7.14 2.57 22.44
N LYS A 247 7.38 3.83 22.81
CA LYS A 247 6.45 4.60 23.61
C LYS A 247 5.21 5.01 22.83
N PHE A 248 4.07 4.96 23.51
CA PHE A 248 2.80 5.43 22.94
C PHE A 248 2.78 6.94 22.83
N ILE A 249 2.58 7.47 21.61
CA ILE A 249 2.34 8.88 21.37
C ILE A 249 0.87 9.19 21.67
N TRP A 250 -0.02 8.36 21.10
CA TRP A 250 -1.45 8.36 21.41
C TRP A 250 -2.08 6.99 21.13
N LYS A 251 -3.25 6.77 21.69
CA LYS A 251 -4.11 5.61 21.50
C LYS A 251 -5.53 6.07 21.27
N ALA A 252 -6.20 5.52 20.26
CA ALA A 252 -7.60 5.77 19.95
C ALA A 252 -8.39 4.46 19.91
N LYS A 253 -9.73 4.54 19.97
CA LYS A 253 -10.60 3.37 19.83
C LYS A 253 -11.11 3.26 18.40
N ILE A 254 -10.97 2.08 17.81
CA ILE A 254 -11.67 1.64 16.62
C ILE A 254 -13.03 1.05 17.05
N GLY A 255 -13.02 0.25 18.09
CA GLY A 255 -14.23 -0.32 18.71
C GLY A 255 -14.65 -1.68 18.15
N ALA A 256 -13.91 -2.20 17.19
CA ALA A 256 -14.06 -3.55 16.63
C ALA A 256 -12.70 -4.04 16.15
N ASP A 257 -12.57 -5.33 15.96
CA ASP A 257 -11.41 -6.01 15.41
C ASP A 257 -10.93 -5.37 14.11
N SER A 258 -9.61 -5.09 14.02
CA SER A 258 -9.03 -4.34 12.90
C SER A 258 -7.77 -4.97 12.36
N ASP A 259 -7.94 -5.77 11.30
CA ASP A 259 -6.88 -6.38 10.51
C ASP A 259 -6.36 -5.45 9.40
N SER A 260 -7.07 -4.34 9.24
CA SER A 260 -6.76 -3.33 8.24
C SER A 260 -5.47 -2.59 8.59
N THR A 261 -4.52 -2.56 7.64
CA THR A 261 -3.32 -1.73 7.78
C THR A 261 -3.68 -0.26 7.64
N PRO A 262 -3.32 0.61 8.60
CA PRO A 262 -3.63 2.03 8.50
C PRO A 262 -2.96 2.71 7.31
N ALA A 263 -3.70 3.48 6.51
CA ALA A 263 -3.15 4.40 5.53
C ALA A 263 -2.96 5.79 6.15
N VAL A 264 -1.75 6.35 6.04
CA VAL A 264 -1.40 7.62 6.69
C VAL A 264 -1.00 8.66 5.65
N VAL A 265 -1.85 9.66 5.45
CA VAL A 265 -1.68 10.66 4.38
C VAL A 265 -2.23 12.01 4.81
N ASN A 266 -1.50 13.09 4.49
CA ASN A 266 -1.94 14.48 4.65
C ASN A 266 -2.45 14.84 6.05
N GLY A 267 -1.84 14.28 7.11
CA GLY A 267 -2.23 14.56 8.50
C GLY A 267 -3.42 13.72 9.00
N PHE A 268 -3.81 12.68 8.26
CA PHE A 268 -4.89 11.78 8.63
C PHE A 268 -4.45 10.31 8.61
N VAL A 269 -5.11 9.50 9.45
CA VAL A 269 -4.98 8.05 9.52
C VAL A 269 -6.32 7.43 9.15
N TYR A 270 -6.33 6.59 8.12
CA TYR A 270 -7.51 5.88 7.66
C TYR A 270 -7.36 4.41 8.01
N THR A 271 -8.37 3.79 8.59
CA THR A 271 -8.44 2.36 8.90
C THR A 271 -9.86 1.84 8.74
N ALA A 272 -10.01 0.53 8.77
CA ALA A 272 -11.31 -0.13 8.74
C ALA A 272 -11.33 -1.29 9.72
N ALA A 273 -12.49 -1.87 9.96
CA ALA A 273 -12.66 -2.94 10.94
C ALA A 273 -13.75 -3.93 10.54
N GLU A 274 -13.83 -5.03 11.28
CA GLU A 274 -14.82 -6.10 11.08
C GLU A 274 -16.27 -5.69 11.39
N ASP A 275 -16.49 -4.49 11.91
CA ASP A 275 -17.84 -3.93 12.03
C ASP A 275 -18.37 -3.29 10.73
N GLY A 276 -17.59 -3.40 9.64
CA GLY A 276 -17.95 -2.83 8.34
C GLY A 276 -17.82 -1.31 8.27
N VAL A 277 -16.97 -0.71 9.12
CA VAL A 277 -16.84 0.74 9.20
C VAL A 277 -15.44 1.20 8.84
N VAL A 278 -15.35 2.15 7.90
CA VAL A 278 -14.14 2.89 7.56
C VAL A 278 -14.06 4.13 8.45
N ARG A 279 -12.89 4.39 9.01
CA ARG A 279 -12.66 5.49 9.96
C ARG A 279 -11.47 6.35 9.56
N CYS A 280 -11.57 7.64 9.84
CA CYS A 280 -10.51 8.62 9.65
C CYS A 280 -10.21 9.30 10.99
N TYR A 281 -8.94 9.34 11.35
CA TYR A 281 -8.45 9.99 12.57
C TYR A 281 -7.43 11.07 12.23
N ARG A 282 -7.26 12.05 13.10
CA ARG A 282 -6.14 13.00 13.03
C ARG A 282 -4.83 12.29 13.32
N GLN A 283 -3.84 12.49 12.48
CA GLN A 283 -2.52 11.87 12.62
C GLN A 283 -1.78 12.31 13.89
N ASP A 284 -1.96 13.54 14.32
CA ASP A 284 -1.26 14.13 15.47
C ASP A 284 -1.86 13.75 16.83
N THR A 285 -3.18 13.57 16.91
CA THR A 285 -3.91 13.39 18.18
C THR A 285 -4.66 12.07 18.30
N GLY A 286 -4.94 11.35 17.20
CA GLY A 286 -5.81 10.17 17.21
C GLY A 286 -7.31 10.51 17.37
N GLU A 287 -7.70 11.80 17.25
CA GLU A 287 -9.11 12.21 17.30
C GLU A 287 -9.87 11.70 16.06
N LEU A 288 -11.03 11.08 16.26
CA LEU A 288 -11.91 10.64 15.18
C LEU A 288 -12.48 11.85 14.41
N VAL A 289 -12.29 11.87 13.09
CA VAL A 289 -12.76 12.94 12.22
C VAL A 289 -14.09 12.57 11.55
N TRP A 290 -14.14 11.38 10.96
CA TRP A 290 -15.36 10.85 10.32
C TRP A 290 -15.34 9.31 10.32
N ASN A 291 -16.52 8.74 10.11
CA ASN A 291 -16.70 7.31 9.81
C ASN A 291 -17.67 7.14 8.64
N TYR A 292 -17.50 6.03 7.92
CA TYR A 292 -18.39 5.58 6.86
C TYR A 292 -18.79 4.12 7.11
N VAL A 293 -20.07 3.83 7.11
CA VAL A 293 -20.61 2.49 7.36
C VAL A 293 -21.00 1.84 6.04
N THR A 294 -20.44 0.66 5.72
CA THR A 294 -20.79 -0.12 4.54
C THR A 294 -22.19 -0.74 4.65
N GLU A 295 -22.70 -1.32 3.59
CA GLU A 295 -24.04 -1.94 3.60
C GLU A 295 -24.05 -3.15 4.56
N GLY A 296 -24.90 -3.09 5.57
CA GLY A 296 -24.97 -4.10 6.65
C GLY A 296 -23.99 -3.90 7.79
N GLY A 297 -23.04 -2.96 7.66
CA GLY A 297 -22.11 -2.61 8.73
C GLY A 297 -22.81 -2.02 9.96
N HIS A 298 -22.25 -2.25 11.14
CA HIS A 298 -22.75 -1.71 12.41
C HIS A 298 -21.59 -1.30 13.31
N LEU A 299 -21.56 -0.03 13.73
CA LEU A 299 -20.54 0.50 14.63
C LEU A 299 -20.34 -0.40 15.86
N GLY A 300 -19.10 -0.91 16.03
CA GLY A 300 -18.69 -1.71 17.18
C GLY A 300 -19.28 -3.11 17.24
N ARG A 301 -19.82 -3.65 16.15
CA ARG A 301 -20.36 -5.01 16.10
C ARG A 301 -19.75 -5.80 14.95
N ALA A 302 -18.67 -6.52 15.23
CA ALA A 302 -17.98 -7.38 14.28
C ALA A 302 -18.85 -8.54 13.79
N SER A 303 -18.67 -8.91 12.52
CA SER A 303 -19.23 -10.12 11.92
C SER A 303 -18.50 -10.44 10.62
N GLU A 304 -18.11 -11.68 10.40
CA GLU A 304 -17.47 -12.16 9.17
C GLU A 304 -18.23 -11.80 7.88
N HIS A 305 -19.54 -11.60 7.95
CA HIS A 305 -20.38 -11.30 6.79
C HIS A 305 -20.43 -9.81 6.42
N ILE A 306 -20.02 -8.94 7.31
CA ILE A 306 -20.07 -7.48 7.12
C ILE A 306 -18.71 -6.80 7.26
N GLY A 307 -17.70 -7.53 7.75
CA GLY A 307 -16.38 -7.02 8.07
C GLY A 307 -15.61 -6.44 6.88
N ILE A 308 -14.64 -5.61 7.21
CA ILE A 308 -13.66 -5.09 6.27
C ILE A 308 -12.28 -5.55 6.72
N TRP A 309 -11.69 -6.50 5.98
CA TRP A 309 -10.30 -6.95 6.16
C TRP A 309 -9.33 -6.18 5.27
N ALA A 310 -9.83 -5.64 4.14
CA ALA A 310 -9.03 -4.85 3.24
C ALA A 310 -8.47 -3.58 3.90
N SER A 311 -7.29 -3.17 3.45
CA SER A 311 -6.69 -1.90 3.90
C SER A 311 -7.11 -0.75 2.98
N PRO A 312 -7.37 0.46 3.53
CA PRO A 312 -7.72 1.61 2.72
C PRO A 312 -6.55 2.05 1.85
N ILE A 313 -6.83 2.35 0.58
CA ILE A 313 -5.87 2.89 -0.38
C ILE A 313 -6.22 4.35 -0.64
N PHE A 314 -5.25 5.25 -0.42
CA PHE A 314 -5.40 6.66 -0.76
C PHE A 314 -4.86 6.95 -2.16
N PHE A 315 -5.67 7.58 -3.01
CA PHE A 315 -5.23 8.08 -4.31
C PHE A 315 -6.06 9.31 -4.71
N ASN A 316 -5.38 10.40 -5.09
CA ASN A 316 -6.00 11.64 -5.60
C ASN A 316 -7.18 12.15 -4.73
N GLY A 317 -6.97 12.24 -3.40
CA GLY A 317 -7.99 12.78 -2.48
C GLY A 317 -9.17 11.83 -2.22
N LYS A 318 -9.07 10.57 -2.63
CA LYS A 318 -10.08 9.54 -2.43
C LYS A 318 -9.51 8.35 -1.66
N ILE A 319 -10.39 7.62 -0.97
CA ILE A 319 -10.10 6.35 -0.31
C ILE A 319 -10.84 5.24 -1.07
N TYR A 320 -10.11 4.17 -1.42
CA TYR A 320 -10.65 2.99 -2.07
C TYR A 320 -10.56 1.82 -1.11
N ILE A 321 -11.65 1.08 -0.92
CA ILE A 321 -11.70 -0.03 0.01
C ILE A 321 -12.72 -1.08 -0.40
N GLY A 322 -12.29 -2.35 -0.40
CA GLY A 322 -13.16 -3.51 -0.59
C GLY A 322 -13.84 -3.91 0.72
N ALA A 323 -15.03 -4.48 0.64
CA ALA A 323 -15.77 -4.93 1.81
C ALA A 323 -16.53 -6.24 1.58
N SER A 324 -16.97 -6.87 2.67
CA SER A 324 -17.74 -8.11 2.63
C SER A 324 -19.14 -7.95 2.05
N ASP A 325 -19.66 -6.72 1.92
CA ASP A 325 -20.92 -6.43 1.22
C ASP A 325 -20.82 -6.65 -0.31
N GLY A 326 -19.62 -6.96 -0.80
CA GLY A 326 -19.32 -7.23 -2.20
C GLY A 326 -19.21 -5.97 -3.04
N TYR A 327 -18.91 -4.83 -2.43
CA TYR A 327 -18.61 -3.60 -3.15
C TYR A 327 -17.17 -3.15 -2.91
N LEU A 328 -16.59 -2.57 -3.94
CA LEU A 328 -15.48 -1.66 -3.79
C LEU A 328 -16.07 -0.25 -3.62
N HIS A 329 -15.77 0.38 -2.51
CA HIS A 329 -16.21 1.74 -2.18
C HIS A 329 -15.11 2.74 -2.51
N CYS A 330 -15.50 3.87 -3.12
CA CYS A 330 -14.66 5.04 -3.30
C CYS A 330 -15.26 6.19 -2.50
N LEU A 331 -14.52 6.67 -1.51
CA LEU A 331 -14.94 7.73 -0.58
C LEU A 331 -14.10 8.98 -0.79
N SER A 332 -14.66 10.16 -0.50
CA SER A 332 -13.85 11.38 -0.35
C SER A 332 -12.99 11.27 0.91
N ALA A 333 -11.68 11.54 0.78
CA ALA A 333 -10.76 11.36 1.91
C ALA A 333 -10.98 12.39 3.03
N ASP A 334 -11.46 13.59 2.69
CA ASP A 334 -11.69 14.70 3.64
C ASP A 334 -12.96 14.54 4.47
N LYS A 335 -14.03 13.90 3.92
CA LYS A 335 -15.34 13.82 4.59
C LYS A 335 -15.88 12.42 4.77
N GLY A 336 -15.30 11.41 4.12
CA GLY A 336 -15.83 10.05 4.12
C GLY A 336 -17.14 9.88 3.35
N GLU A 337 -17.50 10.84 2.48
CA GLU A 337 -18.69 10.75 1.65
C GLU A 337 -18.48 9.76 0.50
N LEU A 338 -19.49 8.95 0.18
CA LEU A 338 -19.47 8.04 -0.96
C LEU A 338 -19.40 8.82 -2.27
N VAL A 339 -18.33 8.61 -3.06
CA VAL A 339 -18.18 9.17 -4.40
C VAL A 339 -18.81 8.22 -5.43
N TRP A 340 -18.43 6.96 -5.39
CA TRP A 340 -19.02 5.88 -6.18
C TRP A 340 -18.73 4.53 -5.50
N ARG A 341 -19.45 3.49 -5.91
CA ARG A 341 -19.16 2.10 -5.55
C ARG A 341 -19.29 1.18 -6.75
N PHE A 342 -18.49 0.15 -6.82
CA PHE A 342 -18.52 -0.87 -7.85
C PHE A 342 -18.98 -2.20 -7.24
N LYS A 343 -19.98 -2.86 -7.86
CA LYS A 343 -20.44 -4.19 -7.41
C LYS A 343 -19.58 -5.27 -8.02
N ALA A 344 -18.81 -5.98 -7.21
CA ALA A 344 -18.04 -7.17 -7.60
C ALA A 344 -18.94 -8.42 -7.68
N ARG A 345 -18.36 -9.53 -8.11
CA ARG A 345 -19.02 -10.84 -8.17
C ARG A 345 -19.16 -11.50 -6.80
N GLY A 346 -18.33 -11.11 -5.84
CA GLY A 346 -18.32 -11.60 -4.46
C GLY A 346 -17.72 -10.60 -3.48
N PRO A 347 -17.64 -10.92 -2.18
CA PRO A 347 -16.93 -10.15 -1.17
C PRO A 347 -15.49 -9.82 -1.57
N ILE A 348 -14.99 -8.64 -1.18
CA ILE A 348 -13.65 -8.16 -1.48
C ILE A 348 -12.89 -8.05 -0.15
N TRP A 349 -12.00 -9.00 0.13
CA TRP A 349 -11.19 -9.04 1.35
C TRP A 349 -9.75 -8.56 1.10
N GLY A 350 -9.22 -8.78 -0.10
CA GLY A 350 -7.91 -8.28 -0.49
C GLY A 350 -7.86 -6.76 -0.63
N THR A 351 -6.73 -6.18 -0.33
CA THR A 351 -6.50 -4.75 -0.55
C THR A 351 -6.48 -4.44 -2.05
N SER A 352 -7.03 -3.30 -2.43
CA SER A 352 -7.32 -2.92 -3.82
C SER A 352 -6.40 -1.78 -4.28
N PRO A 353 -5.13 -2.05 -4.68
CA PRO A 353 -4.19 -1.02 -5.09
C PRO A 353 -4.67 -0.20 -6.29
N VAL A 354 -4.33 1.09 -6.30
CA VAL A 354 -4.57 2.00 -7.41
C VAL A 354 -3.25 2.30 -8.13
N VAL A 355 -3.16 1.93 -9.40
CA VAL A 355 -1.96 2.09 -10.22
C VAL A 355 -2.31 2.83 -11.51
N ASP A 356 -1.70 4.00 -11.73
CA ASP A 356 -1.93 4.84 -12.93
C ASP A 356 -3.43 5.00 -13.27
N GLY A 357 -4.25 5.32 -12.26
CA GLY A 357 -5.68 5.58 -12.41
C GLY A 357 -6.55 4.33 -12.56
N ARG A 358 -6.01 3.11 -12.40
CA ARG A 358 -6.78 1.86 -12.39
C ARG A 358 -6.71 1.20 -11.02
N VAL A 359 -7.85 0.75 -10.52
CA VAL A 359 -7.96 -0.08 -9.31
C VAL A 359 -7.94 -1.53 -9.72
N VAL A 360 -7.09 -2.33 -9.06
CA VAL A 360 -6.97 -3.77 -9.29
C VAL A 360 -7.33 -4.53 -8.02
N PHE A 361 -8.21 -5.50 -8.09
CA PHE A 361 -8.58 -6.30 -6.93
C PHE A 361 -9.13 -7.67 -7.31
N GLY A 362 -9.05 -8.61 -6.36
CA GLY A 362 -9.69 -9.91 -6.43
C GLY A 362 -10.96 -9.96 -5.60
N ASP A 363 -11.85 -10.90 -5.89
CA ASP A 363 -13.01 -11.18 -5.07
C ASP A 363 -13.15 -12.67 -4.69
N LYS A 364 -14.03 -12.97 -3.74
CA LYS A 364 -14.27 -14.35 -3.26
C LYS A 364 -15.00 -15.23 -4.27
N ALA A 365 -15.49 -14.70 -5.39
CA ALA A 365 -16.01 -15.49 -6.51
C ALA A 365 -14.91 -15.92 -7.50
N GLY A 366 -13.65 -15.49 -7.24
CA GLY A 366 -12.48 -15.89 -8.01
C GLY A 366 -12.20 -15.01 -9.24
N TYR A 367 -12.71 -13.79 -9.26
CA TYR A 367 -12.46 -12.82 -10.33
C TYR A 367 -11.41 -11.79 -9.93
N ILE A 368 -10.57 -11.43 -10.89
CA ILE A 368 -9.75 -10.24 -10.87
C ILE A 368 -10.45 -9.17 -11.69
N HIS A 369 -10.59 -8.00 -11.11
CA HIS A 369 -11.18 -6.82 -11.73
C HIS A 369 -10.14 -5.74 -11.94
N VAL A 370 -10.20 -5.04 -13.07
CA VAL A 370 -9.47 -3.81 -13.35
C VAL A 370 -10.49 -2.75 -13.72
N ILE A 371 -10.60 -1.70 -12.91
CA ILE A 371 -11.60 -0.66 -13.07
C ILE A 371 -10.96 0.74 -13.03
N SER A 372 -11.67 1.74 -13.51
CA SER A 372 -11.27 3.14 -13.44
C SER A 372 -11.34 3.66 -11.99
N ALA A 373 -10.28 4.29 -11.51
CA ALA A 373 -10.27 4.96 -10.22
C ALA A 373 -11.14 6.23 -10.19
N ASP A 374 -11.44 6.81 -11.34
CA ASP A 374 -12.20 8.05 -11.41
C ASP A 374 -13.70 7.84 -11.24
N ASP A 375 -14.26 6.86 -11.97
CA ASP A 375 -15.71 6.65 -12.09
C ASP A 375 -16.18 5.20 -11.85
N GLY A 376 -15.25 4.28 -11.52
CA GLY A 376 -15.58 2.88 -11.24
C GLY A 376 -15.95 2.06 -12.49
N LYS A 377 -15.76 2.56 -13.71
CA LYS A 377 -16.01 1.78 -14.92
C LYS A 377 -15.04 0.62 -15.05
N GLN A 378 -15.56 -0.55 -15.38
CA GLN A 378 -14.76 -1.75 -15.60
C GLN A 378 -14.04 -1.68 -16.95
N PHE A 379 -12.70 -1.88 -16.91
CA PHE A 379 -11.88 -2.07 -18.10
C PHE A 379 -11.83 -3.52 -18.52
N SER A 380 -11.59 -4.43 -17.55
CA SER A 380 -11.51 -5.86 -17.80
C SER A 380 -11.76 -6.65 -16.53
N GLU A 381 -12.18 -7.92 -16.68
CA GLU A 381 -12.22 -8.90 -15.60
C GLU A 381 -11.82 -10.28 -16.12
N ILE A 382 -11.26 -11.11 -15.26
CA ILE A 382 -10.93 -12.50 -15.58
C ILE A 382 -11.20 -13.40 -14.38
N LYS A 383 -11.78 -14.57 -14.59
CA LYS A 383 -11.92 -15.59 -13.57
C LYS A 383 -10.67 -16.48 -13.57
N ILE A 384 -9.97 -16.54 -12.42
CA ILE A 384 -8.73 -17.34 -12.27
C ILE A 384 -8.84 -18.42 -11.19
N GLY A 385 -9.85 -18.38 -10.35
CA GLY A 385 -10.00 -19.32 -9.22
C GLY A 385 -11.38 -19.28 -8.61
N ASP A 386 -11.45 -19.69 -7.35
CA ASP A 386 -12.70 -19.72 -6.59
C ASP A 386 -12.72 -18.70 -5.44
N ASN A 387 -11.58 -18.26 -4.96
CA ASN A 387 -11.47 -17.28 -3.87
C ASN A 387 -10.12 -16.55 -3.99
N ILE A 388 -10.18 -15.24 -4.06
CA ILE A 388 -9.00 -14.40 -4.18
C ILE A 388 -9.05 -13.37 -3.05
N ASN A 389 -8.29 -13.63 -1.98
CA ASN A 389 -8.17 -12.75 -0.83
C ASN A 389 -6.85 -11.98 -0.79
N SER A 390 -5.87 -12.41 -1.59
CA SER A 390 -4.56 -11.78 -1.64
C SER A 390 -4.61 -10.39 -2.28
N THR A 391 -3.62 -9.56 -1.96
CA THR A 391 -3.45 -8.24 -2.56
C THR A 391 -2.71 -8.35 -3.90
N PRO A 392 -3.23 -7.81 -5.01
CA PRO A 392 -2.51 -7.78 -6.27
C PRO A 392 -1.22 -6.96 -6.18
N ALA A 393 -0.12 -7.46 -6.74
CA ALA A 393 1.07 -6.66 -7.01
C ALA A 393 1.08 -6.26 -8.49
N VAL A 394 1.32 -5.00 -8.81
CA VAL A 394 1.32 -4.50 -10.18
C VAL A 394 2.66 -3.85 -10.50
N LEU A 395 3.38 -4.39 -11.48
CA LEU A 395 4.63 -3.81 -11.94
C LEU A 395 4.71 -3.88 -13.46
N ASP A 396 5.01 -2.74 -14.10
CA ASP A 396 5.05 -2.56 -15.56
C ASP A 396 3.74 -3.03 -16.25
N GLY A 397 2.58 -2.74 -15.61
CA GLY A 397 1.26 -3.12 -16.09
C GLY A 397 0.89 -4.59 -15.99
N ARG A 398 1.78 -5.46 -15.47
CA ARG A 398 1.50 -6.86 -15.16
C ARG A 398 1.00 -7.03 -13.73
N ILE A 399 0.04 -7.92 -13.54
CA ILE A 399 -0.57 -8.23 -12.24
C ILE A 399 -0.06 -9.58 -11.77
N TYR A 400 0.45 -9.64 -10.54
CA TYR A 400 0.91 -10.85 -9.87
C TYR A 400 0.03 -11.12 -8.67
N ILE A 401 -0.55 -12.31 -8.59
CA ILE A 401 -1.54 -12.63 -7.55
C ILE A 401 -1.63 -14.13 -7.29
N GLY A 402 -1.96 -14.52 -6.07
CA GLY A 402 -2.30 -15.89 -5.70
C GLY A 402 -3.80 -16.06 -5.53
N ALA A 403 -4.29 -17.29 -5.69
CA ALA A 403 -5.67 -17.65 -5.45
C ALA A 403 -5.76 -18.93 -4.59
N PHE A 404 -6.88 -19.13 -3.89
CA PHE A 404 -7.06 -20.28 -3.00
C PHE A 404 -7.10 -21.65 -3.71
N ASN A 405 -7.17 -21.66 -5.03
CA ASN A 405 -7.04 -22.88 -5.82
C ASN A 405 -5.61 -23.48 -5.86
N GLY A 406 -4.70 -22.96 -5.03
CA GLY A 406 -3.31 -23.42 -4.97
C GLY A 406 -2.46 -22.99 -6.15
N LYS A 407 -2.74 -21.84 -6.74
CA LYS A 407 -1.97 -21.31 -7.87
C LYS A 407 -1.54 -19.86 -7.65
N LEU A 408 -0.40 -19.53 -8.22
CA LEU A 408 0.15 -18.19 -8.37
C LEU A 408 0.06 -17.81 -9.85
N TYR A 409 -0.30 -16.57 -10.14
CA TYR A 409 -0.56 -16.09 -11.49
C TYR A 409 0.21 -14.82 -11.81
N CYS A 410 0.60 -14.71 -13.08
CA CYS A 410 0.93 -13.45 -13.74
C CYS A 410 -0.11 -13.20 -14.82
N LEU A 411 -0.72 -12.02 -14.79
CA LEU A 411 -1.71 -11.57 -15.76
C LEU A 411 -1.18 -10.36 -16.51
N ASP A 412 -1.58 -10.21 -17.76
CA ASP A 412 -1.29 -9.06 -18.62
C ASP A 412 -2.46 -8.82 -19.56
N PHE A 413 -2.53 -7.68 -20.20
CA PHE A 413 -3.49 -7.39 -21.25
C PHE A 413 -3.00 -7.90 -22.60
N ASP A 414 -3.90 -8.36 -23.45
CA ASP A 414 -3.56 -9.06 -24.70
C ASP A 414 -3.24 -8.14 -25.89
N GLU A 415 -3.23 -6.82 -25.72
CA GLU A 415 -3.00 -5.84 -26.81
C GLU A 415 -3.92 -6.00 -28.04
N SER A 416 -4.98 -6.79 -27.93
CA SER A 416 -5.98 -6.89 -28.99
C SER A 416 -6.64 -5.51 -29.24
N PRO A 417 -6.94 -5.15 -30.47
CA PRO A 417 -7.75 -3.97 -30.71
C PRO A 417 -9.10 -4.10 -29.97
N PRO A 418 -9.64 -3.01 -29.42
CA PRO A 418 -10.91 -3.05 -28.71
C PRO A 418 -11.95 -3.71 -29.62
N LYS A 419 -12.76 -4.62 -29.04
CA LYS A 419 -13.89 -5.18 -29.76
C LYS A 419 -14.75 -4.04 -30.26
N PRO A 420 -15.17 -4.04 -31.53
CA PRO A 420 -16.09 -3.02 -32.02
C PRO A 420 -17.33 -2.99 -31.11
N GLU A 421 -17.76 -1.80 -30.74
CA GLU A 421 -19.02 -1.65 -29.98
C GLU A 421 -20.10 -2.45 -30.70
N PRO A 422 -20.94 -3.21 -29.97
CA PRO A 422 -22.04 -3.92 -30.59
C PRO A 422 -22.87 -2.91 -31.36
N GLU A 423 -23.13 -3.16 -32.64
CA GLU A 423 -23.99 -2.32 -33.44
C GLU A 423 -25.30 -2.09 -32.68
N PRO A 424 -25.80 -0.85 -32.62
CA PRO A 424 -27.05 -0.58 -31.97
C PRO A 424 -28.12 -1.50 -32.53
N SER A 425 -28.76 -2.25 -31.64
CA SER A 425 -29.88 -3.14 -32.06
C SER A 425 -30.84 -2.36 -32.95
N PRO A 426 -31.26 -2.92 -34.10
CA PRO A 426 -32.13 -2.23 -35.02
C PRO A 426 -33.41 -1.79 -34.28
N GLU A 427 -33.78 -0.53 -34.44
CA GLU A 427 -34.99 0.00 -33.84
C GLU A 427 -36.20 -0.91 -34.20
N PRO A 428 -37.04 -1.23 -33.23
CA PRO A 428 -38.22 -2.04 -33.50
C PRO A 428 -39.11 -1.33 -34.55
N LEU A 429 -39.37 -2.03 -35.66
CA LEU A 429 -40.23 -1.53 -36.73
C LEU A 429 -41.55 -1.05 -36.14
N PRO A 430 -42.05 0.11 -36.57
CA PRO A 430 -43.30 0.67 -36.05
C PRO A 430 -44.47 -0.31 -36.26
N THR A 431 -45.10 -0.73 -35.18
CA THR A 431 -46.27 -1.61 -35.21
C THR A 431 -47.39 -0.95 -35.99
N ARG A 432 -47.72 -1.50 -37.17
CA ARG A 432 -48.90 -1.07 -37.95
C ARG A 432 -50.15 -1.36 -37.13
N HIS A 433 -50.76 -0.32 -36.55
CA HIS A 433 -52.11 -0.39 -36.01
C HIS A 433 -53.10 -0.76 -37.12
N ARG A 434 -53.52 -2.03 -37.15
CA ARG A 434 -54.61 -2.51 -37.99
C ARG A 434 -55.93 -1.89 -37.46
N LYS A 435 -56.45 -0.84 -38.12
CA LYS A 435 -57.80 -0.35 -37.86
C LYS A 435 -58.78 -1.48 -38.22
N ARG A 436 -59.47 -2.00 -37.20
CA ARG A 436 -60.64 -2.84 -37.43
C ARG A 436 -61.76 -1.95 -37.96
N ARG A 437 -62.34 -2.30 -39.11
CA ARG A 437 -63.64 -1.85 -39.56
C ARG A 437 -64.68 -2.75 -38.94
#